data_0e5109a0402941e06181ff7dd9a17980
#
_entry.id   0e5109a0402941e06181ff7dd9a17980
#
_cell.length_a   1.000
_cell.length_b   1.000
_cell.length_c   1.000
_cell.angle_alpha   90.00
_cell.angle_beta   90.00
_cell.angle_gamma   90.00
#
_symmetry.space_group_name_H-M   'P 1'
#
loop_
_entity.id
_entity.type
_entity.pdbx_description
1 polymer ?
#
loop_
_entity_poly.entity_id
_entity_poly.type
_entity_poly.pdbx_seq_one_letter_code
_entity_poly.pdbx_strand_id
1 'polypeptide(L)'
;MSSSNDSTYDYLIVGAGSAGCVLANRLSADPSVRVCLLEAGGSDASPRVQTPAGTITLYKSKIFSWNFYSAPQKRLNNRSLHCPRGKALGGSSSMNSMIYIRGHDSDYDRWEQDGCPGWGWKDVLPFFKKSERNLLGQDPALHGTLGELVVDKPRDPNPLSNLFIKAAEHLGLRRNDDFNGREFEGVGIYNVTQKDAKRLSSYRAFVAPLQRPNLTVLTGRQVGRLLLEGERVTGIELRSGERLLARREVILSAGSLGSPQILLASGIGPGEELKAAGIAVKHDLPGVGKNLQDHLDGLVTVRSPSPLSLGFSLGSLPQILLSPFKYLLAKKGWLTTNYVEAGGFARTPLADSLADVQFHFVPGYRSHRGRLFEWGHGYAVHTCVLRPKSIGELRVKTGGDIEIDYNFLANEEDGRVLVEGVKLARKILAQPEFDNIRGAEMLPGPQVQTDEQLLEHLREYAATVFHPVG
;
A
#
# COMPACT_ATOMS: atom_id res chain seq x y z
N MET A 1 -32.61 21.99 22.12
CA MET A 1 -32.85 21.99 20.67
C MET A 1 -31.60 22.44 19.98
N SER A 2 -30.67 21.49 19.64
CA SER A 2 -29.45 21.79 18.85
C SER A 2 -29.88 21.91 17.38
N SER A 3 -29.46 23.00 16.76
CA SER A 3 -29.89 23.43 15.43
C SER A 3 -29.63 22.34 14.39
N SER A 4 -30.65 22.02 13.61
CA SER A 4 -30.63 21.08 12.47
C SER A 4 -29.65 21.45 11.33
N ASN A 5 -28.88 22.52 11.49
CA ASN A 5 -27.94 23.02 10.49
C ASN A 5 -26.52 22.44 10.63
N ASP A 6 -26.12 21.87 11.77
CA ASP A 6 -24.76 21.39 12.00
C ASP A 6 -24.46 20.02 11.35
N SER A 7 -25.50 19.27 10.96
CA SER A 7 -25.35 17.94 10.35
C SER A 7 -25.45 17.94 8.82
N THR A 8 -25.50 19.11 8.16
CA THR A 8 -25.66 19.23 6.70
C THR A 8 -24.45 19.92 6.07
N TYR A 9 -23.86 19.27 5.07
CA TYR A 9 -22.70 19.73 4.32
C TYR A 9 -23.00 19.78 2.83
N ASP A 10 -22.16 20.45 2.04
CA ASP A 10 -22.27 20.35 0.58
C ASP A 10 -21.70 19.01 0.12
N TYR A 11 -20.53 18.62 0.64
CA TYR A 11 -19.89 17.34 0.37
C TYR A 11 -19.60 16.58 1.65
N LEU A 12 -19.94 15.30 1.65
CA LEU A 12 -19.50 14.33 2.65
C LEU A 12 -18.45 13.41 2.01
N ILE A 13 -17.22 13.41 2.52
CA ILE A 13 -16.12 12.57 2.04
C ILE A 13 -15.91 11.46 3.06
N VAL A 14 -16.18 10.23 2.66
CA VAL A 14 -16.11 9.06 3.53
C VAL A 14 -14.75 8.37 3.39
N GLY A 15 -13.91 8.48 4.41
CA GLY A 15 -12.54 7.97 4.48
C GLY A 15 -11.50 9.06 4.26
N ALA A 16 -10.73 9.38 5.32
CA ALA A 16 -9.63 10.33 5.28
C ALA A 16 -8.31 9.64 4.84
N GLY A 17 -8.39 8.73 3.87
CA GLY A 17 -7.26 8.09 3.22
C GLY A 17 -6.61 8.98 2.15
N SER A 18 -5.81 8.37 1.27
CA SER A 18 -5.04 9.10 0.24
C SER A 18 -5.93 9.93 -0.67
N ALA A 19 -7.01 9.36 -1.20
CA ALA A 19 -7.93 10.06 -2.08
C ALA A 19 -8.77 11.10 -1.33
N GLY A 20 -9.37 10.72 -0.18
CA GLY A 20 -10.24 11.63 0.58
C GLY A 20 -9.53 12.88 1.07
N CYS A 21 -8.26 12.79 1.46
CA CYS A 21 -7.47 13.96 1.86
C CYS A 21 -7.24 14.94 0.68
N VAL A 22 -7.00 14.43 -0.53
CA VAL A 22 -6.87 15.28 -1.73
C VAL A 22 -8.20 15.96 -2.05
N LEU A 23 -9.29 15.19 -2.05
CA LEU A 23 -10.63 15.71 -2.32
C LEU A 23 -11.03 16.79 -1.30
N ALA A 24 -10.78 16.55 -0.01
CA ALA A 24 -11.04 17.53 1.05
C ALA A 24 -10.26 18.82 0.83
N ASN A 25 -8.98 18.72 0.44
CA ASN A 25 -8.16 19.88 0.11
C ASN A 25 -8.75 20.68 -1.07
N ARG A 26 -9.10 20.00 -2.16
CA ARG A 26 -9.52 20.66 -3.41
C ARG A 26 -10.93 21.25 -3.28
N LEU A 27 -11.89 20.50 -2.75
CA LEU A 27 -13.28 20.94 -2.61
C LEU A 27 -13.46 22.06 -1.59
N SER A 28 -12.67 22.07 -0.50
CA SER A 28 -12.74 23.14 0.50
C SER A 28 -11.95 24.40 0.11
N ALA A 29 -11.34 24.45 -1.08
CA ALA A 29 -10.64 25.66 -1.55
C ALA A 29 -11.60 26.82 -1.80
N ASP A 30 -12.85 26.54 -2.18
CA ASP A 30 -13.93 27.52 -2.24
C ASP A 30 -14.52 27.69 -0.82
N PRO A 31 -14.41 28.85 -0.19
CA PRO A 31 -14.90 29.09 1.18
C PRO A 31 -16.44 29.01 1.30
N SER A 32 -17.17 29.12 0.20
CA SER A 32 -18.63 28.98 0.17
C SER A 32 -19.10 27.51 0.25
N VAL A 33 -18.20 26.55 0.03
CA VAL A 33 -18.48 25.11 0.00
C VAL A 33 -18.17 24.48 1.35
N ARG A 34 -19.17 23.93 2.03
CA ARG A 34 -19.01 23.21 3.30
C ARG A 34 -18.64 21.76 3.06
N VAL A 35 -17.45 21.35 3.47
CA VAL A 35 -16.91 20.00 3.29
C VAL A 35 -16.76 19.30 4.62
N CYS A 36 -17.21 18.05 4.72
CA CYS A 36 -16.96 17.19 5.86
C CYS A 36 -16.13 15.97 5.42
N LEU A 37 -14.96 15.79 6.03
CA LEU A 37 -14.10 14.63 5.86
C LEU A 37 -14.25 13.71 7.07
N LEU A 38 -14.70 12.47 6.83
CA LEU A 38 -14.92 11.49 7.87
C LEU A 38 -13.83 10.43 7.88
N GLU A 39 -13.38 10.04 9.08
CA GLU A 39 -12.44 8.95 9.31
C GLU A 39 -12.95 8.04 10.44
N ALA A 40 -12.93 6.74 10.17
CA ALA A 40 -13.34 5.73 11.16
C ALA A 40 -12.33 5.59 12.31
N GLY A 41 -11.05 5.79 12.01
CA GLY A 41 -9.98 5.76 13.00
C GLY A 41 -9.78 7.11 13.69
N GLY A 42 -8.70 7.18 14.46
CA GLY A 42 -8.31 8.38 15.20
C GLY A 42 -7.24 9.21 14.50
N SER A 43 -6.57 10.05 15.30
CA SER A 43 -5.45 10.88 14.86
C SER A 43 -4.23 10.05 14.46
N ASP A 44 -3.45 10.57 13.50
CA ASP A 44 -2.14 10.07 13.09
C ASP A 44 -0.96 10.65 13.93
N ALA A 45 -1.25 11.41 14.98
CA ALA A 45 -0.23 12.15 15.76
C ALA A 45 0.65 11.25 16.67
N SER A 46 0.61 9.93 16.48
CA SER A 46 1.45 8.99 17.22
C SER A 46 2.90 8.96 16.71
N PRO A 47 3.92 8.94 17.59
CA PRO A 47 5.31 8.70 17.17
C PRO A 47 5.49 7.42 16.34
N ARG A 48 4.71 6.37 16.60
CA ARG A 48 4.72 5.13 15.79
C ARG A 48 4.32 5.36 14.34
N VAL A 49 3.40 6.29 14.09
CA VAL A 49 2.96 6.66 12.74
C VAL A 49 3.97 7.61 12.09
N GLN A 50 4.44 8.61 12.83
CA GLN A 50 5.30 9.68 12.31
C GLN A 50 6.73 9.20 12.02
N THR A 51 7.26 8.26 12.83
CA THR A 51 8.61 7.72 12.64
C THR A 51 8.59 6.66 11.54
N PRO A 52 9.43 6.76 10.48
CA PRO A 52 9.43 5.81 9.39
C PRO A 52 9.56 4.35 9.84
N ALA A 53 10.50 4.05 10.73
CA ALA A 53 10.69 2.70 11.27
C ALA A 53 9.51 2.17 12.08
N GLY A 54 8.56 3.01 12.47
CA GLY A 54 7.35 2.57 13.15
C GLY A 54 6.43 1.69 12.31
N THR A 55 6.57 1.73 10.98
CA THR A 55 5.73 1.01 10.00
C THR A 55 5.46 -0.45 10.38
N ILE A 56 6.49 -1.23 10.74
CA ILE A 56 6.31 -2.65 11.08
C ILE A 56 5.42 -2.89 12.31
N THR A 57 5.34 -1.91 13.20
CA THR A 57 4.50 -1.99 14.41
C THR A 57 3.04 -1.65 14.15
N LEU A 58 2.73 -1.10 12.95
CA LEU A 58 1.40 -0.64 12.59
C LEU A 58 0.55 -1.75 11.98
N TYR A 59 1.13 -2.66 11.21
CA TYR A 59 0.39 -3.68 10.44
C TYR A 59 -0.58 -4.52 11.28
N LYS A 60 -0.17 -4.94 12.49
CA LYS A 60 -1.00 -5.69 13.44
C LYS A 60 -1.58 -4.82 14.57
N SER A 61 -1.50 -3.51 14.44
CA SER A 61 -2.03 -2.61 15.45
C SER A 61 -3.56 -2.65 15.48
N LYS A 62 -4.15 -2.88 16.63
CA LYS A 62 -5.61 -2.80 16.82
C LYS A 62 -6.14 -1.37 16.73
N ILE A 63 -5.27 -0.36 16.87
CA ILE A 63 -5.64 1.06 16.85
C ILE A 63 -5.56 1.62 15.42
N PHE A 64 -4.45 1.33 14.72
CA PHE A 64 -4.12 1.95 13.43
C PHE A 64 -4.43 1.09 12.22
N SER A 65 -4.85 -0.17 12.41
CA SER A 65 -5.18 -1.09 11.31
C SER A 65 -6.55 -1.71 11.49
N TRP A 66 -7.28 -1.89 10.40
CA TRP A 66 -8.51 -2.66 10.35
C TRP A 66 -8.30 -4.15 10.58
N ASN A 67 -7.08 -4.64 10.34
CA ASN A 67 -6.71 -6.05 10.51
C ASN A 67 -7.67 -7.01 9.82
N PHE A 68 -8.03 -6.75 8.58
CA PHE A 68 -8.79 -7.70 7.78
C PHE A 68 -8.00 -8.99 7.54
N TYR A 69 -8.74 -10.05 7.27
CA TYR A 69 -8.19 -11.34 6.83
C TYR A 69 -8.99 -11.81 5.61
N SER A 70 -8.29 -12.43 4.66
CA SER A 70 -8.95 -13.05 3.52
C SER A 70 -9.71 -14.31 3.93
N ALA A 71 -10.66 -14.72 3.09
CA ALA A 71 -11.14 -16.10 3.07
C ALA A 71 -9.95 -17.06 2.89
N PRO A 72 -10.10 -18.34 3.28
CA PRO A 72 -9.11 -19.37 2.99
C PRO A 72 -8.80 -19.43 1.49
N GLN A 73 -7.55 -19.20 1.11
CA GLN A 73 -7.10 -19.20 -0.28
C GLN A 73 -6.81 -20.63 -0.73
N LYS A 74 -7.69 -21.20 -1.54
CA LYS A 74 -7.64 -22.62 -1.94
C LYS A 74 -6.28 -23.05 -2.48
N ARG A 75 -5.65 -22.23 -3.31
CA ARG A 75 -4.36 -22.53 -3.95
C ARG A 75 -3.15 -22.10 -3.13
N LEU A 76 -3.36 -21.54 -1.94
CA LEU A 76 -2.34 -21.23 -0.93
C LEU A 76 -2.57 -22.10 0.33
N ASN A 77 -2.78 -23.40 0.16
CA ASN A 77 -2.97 -24.39 1.23
C ASN A 77 -4.08 -24.00 2.22
N ASN A 78 -5.17 -23.40 1.72
CA ASN A 78 -6.30 -22.88 2.49
C ASN A 78 -5.91 -21.88 3.59
N ARG A 79 -4.80 -21.16 3.42
CA ARG A 79 -4.40 -20.11 4.37
C ARG A 79 -5.25 -18.86 4.24
N SER A 80 -5.63 -18.27 5.36
CA SER A 80 -6.17 -16.91 5.41
C SER A 80 -5.01 -15.92 5.54
N LEU A 81 -5.01 -14.91 4.68
CA LEU A 81 -3.94 -13.92 4.61
C LEU A 81 -4.34 -12.66 5.38
N HIS A 82 -3.40 -12.09 6.13
CA HIS A 82 -3.60 -10.82 6.81
C HIS A 82 -3.59 -9.67 5.81
N CYS A 83 -4.62 -8.82 5.84
CA CYS A 83 -4.84 -7.70 4.94
C CYS A 83 -4.91 -6.39 5.73
N PRO A 84 -3.79 -5.82 6.19
CA PRO A 84 -3.79 -4.58 6.96
C PRO A 84 -4.25 -3.40 6.10
N ARG A 85 -5.18 -2.61 6.61
CA ARG A 85 -5.62 -1.33 6.03
C ARG A 85 -5.58 -0.26 7.08
N GLY A 86 -5.14 0.96 6.72
CA GLY A 86 -5.04 2.06 7.66
C GLY A 86 -6.39 2.47 8.25
N LYS A 87 -6.41 2.69 9.57
CA LYS A 87 -7.56 3.15 10.35
C LYS A 87 -7.13 4.36 11.19
N ALA A 88 -6.82 5.44 10.50
CA ALA A 88 -6.42 6.72 11.09
C ALA A 88 -6.48 7.81 10.01
N LEU A 89 -6.38 9.07 10.39
CA LEU A 89 -6.16 10.17 9.45
C LEU A 89 -4.97 9.87 8.53
N GLY A 90 -5.18 9.97 7.22
CA GLY A 90 -4.24 9.56 6.17
C GLY A 90 -4.45 8.13 5.68
N GLY A 91 -5.31 7.32 6.33
CA GLY A 91 -5.59 5.95 5.92
C GLY A 91 -4.32 5.09 5.78
N SER A 92 -4.20 4.30 4.71
CA SER A 92 -3.03 3.44 4.48
C SER A 92 -1.74 4.23 4.23
N SER A 93 -1.78 5.51 3.82
CA SER A 93 -0.58 6.34 3.74
C SER A 93 0.04 6.64 5.11
N SER A 94 -0.72 6.48 6.20
CA SER A 94 -0.23 6.60 7.57
C SER A 94 0.41 5.31 8.11
N MET A 95 0.43 4.21 7.32
CA MET A 95 1.02 2.95 7.77
C MET A 95 1.87 2.21 6.74
N ASN A 96 1.86 2.62 5.47
CA ASN A 96 2.63 2.01 4.38
C ASN A 96 4.15 2.20 4.55
N SER A 97 4.94 1.61 3.66
CA SER A 97 6.40 1.80 3.61
C SER A 97 6.83 3.06 2.86
N MET A 98 5.93 4.01 2.61
CA MET A 98 6.20 5.34 2.05
C MET A 98 6.85 5.34 0.66
N ILE A 99 6.95 4.23 -0.03
CA ILE A 99 7.49 4.16 -1.39
C ILE A 99 6.57 4.96 -2.31
N TYR A 100 7.16 5.80 -3.17
CA TYR A 100 6.45 6.57 -4.18
C TYR A 100 6.74 6.03 -5.57
N ILE A 101 5.79 5.30 -6.12
CA ILE A 101 5.84 4.74 -7.47
C ILE A 101 4.47 4.91 -8.12
N ARG A 102 4.48 5.29 -9.39
CA ARG A 102 3.31 5.31 -10.28
C ARG A 102 3.23 3.99 -11.04
N GLY A 103 2.09 3.70 -11.64
CA GLY A 103 1.99 2.65 -12.65
C GLY A 103 2.83 3.02 -13.89
N HIS A 104 3.14 2.04 -14.71
CA HIS A 104 3.69 2.26 -16.05
C HIS A 104 2.65 3.03 -16.89
N ASP A 105 3.08 3.85 -17.84
CA ASP A 105 2.19 4.63 -18.71
C ASP A 105 1.12 3.76 -19.40
N SER A 106 1.52 2.60 -19.90
CA SER A 106 0.61 1.63 -20.51
C SER A 106 -0.47 1.06 -19.58
N ASP A 107 -0.30 1.14 -18.25
CA ASP A 107 -1.33 0.69 -17.31
C ASP A 107 -2.53 1.64 -17.35
N TYR A 108 -2.26 2.95 -17.47
CA TYR A 108 -3.30 3.98 -17.61
C TYR A 108 -3.91 4.00 -19.01
N ASP A 109 -3.10 3.84 -20.07
CA ASP A 109 -3.59 3.76 -21.43
C ASP A 109 -4.52 2.56 -21.61
N ARG A 110 -4.26 1.45 -20.90
CA ARG A 110 -5.18 0.31 -20.84
C ARG A 110 -6.50 0.68 -20.19
N TRP A 111 -6.51 1.43 -19.08
CA TRP A 111 -7.76 1.89 -18.47
C TRP A 111 -8.61 2.69 -19.46
N GLU A 112 -7.99 3.58 -20.26
CA GLU A 112 -8.68 4.31 -21.31
C GLU A 112 -9.27 3.36 -22.37
N GLN A 113 -8.49 2.38 -22.82
CA GLN A 113 -8.92 1.37 -23.78
C GLN A 113 -10.04 0.47 -23.25
N ASP A 114 -10.00 0.13 -21.96
CA ASP A 114 -11.00 -0.71 -21.29
C ASP A 114 -12.31 0.05 -20.97
N GLY A 115 -12.45 1.28 -21.45
CA GLY A 115 -13.70 2.05 -21.37
C GLY A 115 -13.72 3.16 -20.31
N CYS A 116 -12.56 3.60 -19.84
CA CYS A 116 -12.41 4.73 -18.92
C CYS A 116 -11.80 5.96 -19.63
N PRO A 117 -12.53 6.66 -20.53
CA PRO A 117 -11.99 7.80 -21.27
C PRO A 117 -11.55 8.92 -20.35
N GLY A 118 -10.39 9.52 -20.63
CA GLY A 118 -9.78 10.55 -19.78
C GLY A 118 -8.93 9.99 -18.64
N TRP A 119 -8.66 8.67 -18.62
CA TRP A 119 -7.78 8.02 -17.67
C TRP A 119 -6.48 7.50 -18.31
N GLY A 120 -6.23 7.83 -19.58
CA GLY A 120 -4.97 7.53 -20.24
C GLY A 120 -3.80 8.31 -19.61
N TRP A 121 -2.57 7.85 -19.89
CA TRP A 121 -1.37 8.46 -19.29
C TRP A 121 -1.29 9.96 -19.49
N LYS A 122 -1.56 10.45 -20.70
CA LYS A 122 -1.59 11.89 -21.04
C LYS A 122 -2.53 12.70 -20.15
N ASP A 123 -3.65 12.08 -19.73
CA ASP A 123 -4.70 12.74 -18.95
C ASP A 123 -4.39 12.72 -17.44
N VAL A 124 -3.79 11.64 -16.93
CA VAL A 124 -3.50 11.50 -15.49
C VAL A 124 -2.16 12.12 -15.07
N LEU A 125 -1.16 12.20 -15.97
CA LEU A 125 0.15 12.77 -15.68
C LEU A 125 0.10 14.20 -15.11
N PRO A 126 -0.74 15.13 -15.62
CA PRO A 126 -0.87 16.48 -15.04
C PRO A 126 -1.30 16.45 -13.58
N PHE A 127 -2.13 15.48 -13.16
CA PHE A 127 -2.58 15.35 -11.78
C PHE A 127 -1.50 14.75 -10.87
N PHE A 128 -0.70 13.81 -11.36
CA PHE A 128 0.49 13.36 -10.64
C PHE A 128 1.44 14.52 -10.38
N LYS A 129 1.76 15.30 -11.40
CA LYS A 129 2.61 16.49 -11.28
C LYS A 129 2.01 17.55 -10.35
N LYS A 130 0.69 17.77 -10.40
CA LYS A 130 -0.01 18.74 -9.54
C LYS A 130 0.10 18.37 -8.06
N SER A 131 0.10 17.10 -7.71
CA SER A 131 0.16 16.64 -6.32
C SER A 131 1.60 16.53 -5.79
N GLU A 132 2.58 16.32 -6.65
CA GLU A 132 3.97 16.04 -6.31
C GLU A 132 4.81 17.30 -6.06
N ARG A 133 5.63 17.24 -5.00
CA ARG A 133 6.76 18.13 -4.76
C ARG A 133 8.03 17.31 -4.78
N ASN A 134 8.58 17.12 -5.97
CA ASN A 134 9.83 16.40 -6.16
C ASN A 134 11.01 17.26 -5.73
N LEU A 135 11.85 16.77 -4.82
CA LEU A 135 13.05 17.43 -4.31
C LEU A 135 14.34 16.92 -4.97
N LEU A 136 14.23 15.98 -5.90
CA LEU A 136 15.37 15.26 -6.48
C LEU A 136 15.90 15.87 -7.78
N GLY A 137 15.21 16.87 -8.33
CA GLY A 137 15.60 17.50 -9.58
C GLY A 137 15.45 16.57 -10.80
N GLN A 138 14.51 15.61 -10.74
CA GLN A 138 14.19 14.69 -11.83
C GLN A 138 13.48 15.41 -12.98
N ASP A 139 13.29 14.73 -14.14
CA ASP A 139 12.76 15.31 -15.38
C ASP A 139 11.45 16.10 -15.14
N PRO A 140 11.44 17.44 -15.34
CA PRO A 140 10.26 18.26 -15.11
C PRO A 140 9.11 17.98 -16.09
N ALA A 141 9.36 17.25 -17.18
CA ALA A 141 8.30 16.76 -18.06
C ALA A 141 7.42 15.74 -17.33
N LEU A 142 7.99 14.95 -16.40
CA LEU A 142 7.33 13.87 -15.70
C LEU A 142 7.04 14.20 -14.23
N HIS A 143 7.81 15.11 -13.61
CA HIS A 143 7.72 15.42 -12.19
C HIS A 143 7.22 16.83 -11.91
N GLY A 144 6.46 16.96 -10.81
CA GLY A 144 6.00 18.25 -10.28
C GLY A 144 6.85 18.70 -9.11
N THR A 145 7.00 20.03 -8.95
CA THR A 145 7.83 20.65 -7.91
C THR A 145 7.03 21.52 -6.92
N LEU A 146 5.74 21.73 -7.17
CA LEU A 146 4.91 22.68 -6.43
C LEU A 146 3.79 22.04 -5.61
N GLY A 147 3.58 20.73 -5.74
CA GLY A 147 2.52 20.02 -5.04
C GLY A 147 2.74 19.91 -3.53
N GLU A 148 1.76 19.38 -2.85
CA GLU A 148 1.76 19.24 -1.39
C GLU A 148 2.53 18.01 -0.92
N LEU A 149 2.56 16.94 -1.74
CA LEU A 149 3.19 15.67 -1.39
C LEU A 149 4.68 15.71 -1.73
N VAL A 150 5.50 15.86 -0.72
CA VAL A 150 6.96 15.83 -0.88
C VAL A 150 7.42 14.42 -1.23
N VAL A 151 8.23 14.33 -2.27
CA VAL A 151 8.92 13.12 -2.73
C VAL A 151 10.43 13.38 -2.65
N ASP A 152 11.12 12.50 -1.92
CA ASP A 152 12.57 12.60 -1.65
C ASP A 152 13.18 11.19 -1.61
N LYS A 153 14.48 11.08 -1.41
CA LYS A 153 15.15 9.80 -1.11
C LYS A 153 15.08 9.47 0.39
N PRO A 154 15.17 8.18 0.77
CA PRO A 154 15.38 7.80 2.16
C PRO A 154 16.56 8.56 2.75
N ARG A 155 16.40 9.08 3.97
CA ARG A 155 17.37 10.03 4.56
C ARG A 155 18.73 9.39 4.86
N ASP A 156 18.76 8.13 5.26
CA ASP A 156 19.97 7.39 5.67
C ASP A 156 19.81 5.91 5.31
N PRO A 157 19.89 5.57 3.99
CA PRO A 157 19.69 4.19 3.54
C PRO A 157 20.73 3.24 4.12
N ASN A 158 20.30 2.03 4.46
CA ASN A 158 21.20 0.99 4.94
C ASN A 158 22.23 0.63 3.87
N PRO A 159 23.52 0.45 4.22
CA PRO A 159 24.57 0.07 3.25
C PRO A 159 24.25 -1.20 2.45
N LEU A 160 23.50 -2.16 3.02
CA LEU A 160 23.07 -3.38 2.30
C LEU A 160 22.19 -3.07 1.08
N SER A 161 21.44 -1.96 1.09
CA SER A 161 20.65 -1.51 -0.06
C SER A 161 21.53 -1.25 -1.28
N ASN A 162 22.72 -0.66 -1.09
CA ASN A 162 23.69 -0.45 -2.17
C ASN A 162 24.35 -1.75 -2.62
N LEU A 163 24.56 -2.71 -1.72
CA LEU A 163 25.09 -4.05 -2.12
C LEU A 163 24.09 -4.78 -3.01
N PHE A 164 22.79 -4.72 -2.67
CA PHE A 164 21.74 -5.30 -3.49
C PHE A 164 21.71 -4.69 -4.90
N ILE A 165 21.81 -3.37 -5.02
CA ILE A 165 21.85 -2.70 -6.32
C ILE A 165 23.06 -3.15 -7.13
N LYS A 166 24.27 -3.13 -6.56
CA LYS A 166 25.48 -3.58 -7.24
C LYS A 166 25.43 -5.05 -7.67
N ALA A 167 24.90 -5.91 -6.82
CA ALA A 167 24.72 -7.34 -7.13
C ALA A 167 23.74 -7.53 -8.30
N ALA A 168 22.70 -6.76 -8.36
CA ALA A 168 21.76 -6.79 -9.49
C ALA A 168 22.38 -6.21 -10.77
N GLU A 169 23.17 -5.14 -10.68
CA GLU A 169 23.95 -4.59 -11.80
C GLU A 169 24.96 -5.64 -12.33
N HIS A 170 25.59 -6.41 -11.46
CA HIS A 170 26.51 -7.50 -11.85
C HIS A 170 25.79 -8.59 -12.68
N LEU A 171 24.53 -8.83 -12.44
CA LEU A 171 23.68 -9.70 -13.27
C LEU A 171 23.18 -9.06 -14.55
N GLY A 172 23.54 -7.81 -14.83
CA GLY A 172 23.14 -7.09 -16.03
C GLY A 172 21.81 -6.33 -15.90
N LEU A 173 21.23 -6.26 -14.68
CA LEU A 173 20.09 -5.37 -14.45
C LEU A 173 20.56 -3.93 -14.45
N ARG A 174 19.85 -3.07 -15.15
CA ARG A 174 20.19 -1.65 -15.26
C ARG A 174 19.97 -0.94 -13.91
N ARG A 175 20.85 -0.02 -13.54
CA ARG A 175 20.58 0.93 -12.46
C ARG A 175 19.51 1.91 -12.90
N ASN A 176 18.54 2.14 -12.01
CA ASN A 176 17.48 3.11 -12.21
C ASN A 176 17.31 3.97 -10.95
N ASP A 177 17.58 5.27 -11.09
CA ASP A 177 17.46 6.23 -10.00
C ASP A 177 16.09 6.94 -10.01
N ASP A 178 15.23 6.65 -11.00
CA ASP A 178 13.89 7.23 -11.17
C ASP A 178 12.90 6.25 -11.79
N PHE A 179 12.19 5.49 -10.97
CA PHE A 179 11.14 4.55 -11.42
C PHE A 179 9.85 5.23 -11.89
N ASN A 180 9.73 6.55 -11.76
CA ASN A 180 8.63 7.35 -12.30
C ASN A 180 9.06 8.17 -13.52
N GLY A 181 10.28 7.90 -14.01
CA GLY A 181 10.88 8.49 -15.21
C GLY A 181 10.45 7.78 -16.49
N ARG A 182 11.24 8.00 -17.56
CA ARG A 182 11.00 7.36 -18.87
C ARG A 182 11.28 5.88 -18.88
N GLU A 183 12.18 5.44 -18.02
CA GLU A 183 12.60 4.04 -17.88
C GLU A 183 12.03 3.48 -16.59
N PHE A 184 11.19 2.48 -16.72
CA PHE A 184 10.53 1.84 -15.59
C PHE A 184 11.38 0.71 -15.01
N GLU A 185 12.07 -0.06 -15.87
CA GLU A 185 12.88 -1.22 -15.46
C GLU A 185 14.20 -0.84 -14.83
N GLY A 186 14.73 -1.75 -14.01
CA GLY A 186 16.02 -1.62 -13.36
C GLY A 186 15.94 -1.71 -11.85
N VAL A 187 17.06 -1.42 -11.18
CA VAL A 187 17.21 -1.51 -9.72
C VAL A 187 17.80 -0.22 -9.15
N GLY A 188 17.32 0.19 -7.97
CA GLY A 188 17.76 1.44 -7.36
C GLY A 188 17.20 1.66 -5.96
N ILE A 189 17.50 2.83 -5.41
CA ILE A 189 16.87 3.32 -4.17
C ILE A 189 15.52 3.92 -4.52
N TYR A 190 14.48 3.43 -3.87
CA TYR A 190 13.12 3.97 -4.03
C TYR A 190 13.00 5.40 -3.53
N ASN A 191 12.26 6.21 -4.27
CA ASN A 191 11.80 7.51 -3.78
C ASN A 191 10.70 7.29 -2.73
N VAL A 192 10.65 8.18 -1.74
CA VAL A 192 9.74 8.04 -0.60
C VAL A 192 8.96 9.31 -0.31
N THR A 193 7.75 9.14 0.24
CA THR A 193 6.94 10.23 0.79
C THR A 193 7.35 10.49 2.24
N GLN A 194 8.53 11.10 2.39
CA GLN A 194 9.10 11.53 3.67
C GLN A 194 9.48 13.01 3.63
N LYS A 195 9.33 13.67 4.75
CA LYS A 195 9.80 15.03 4.97
C LYS A 195 10.47 15.14 6.33
N ASP A 196 11.69 15.69 6.38
CA ASP A 196 12.46 15.86 7.62
C ASP A 196 12.63 14.56 8.43
N ALA A 197 12.90 13.44 7.72
CA ALA A 197 12.98 12.09 8.26
C ALA A 197 11.70 11.60 8.97
N LYS A 198 10.55 12.15 8.64
CA LYS A 198 9.23 11.72 9.10
C LYS A 198 8.38 11.27 7.93
N ARG A 199 7.46 10.34 8.19
CA ARG A 199 6.39 9.99 7.26
C ARG A 199 5.59 11.24 6.87
N LEU A 200 5.36 11.42 5.59
CA LEU A 200 4.42 12.40 5.06
C LEU A 200 3.20 11.66 4.52
N SER A 201 2.21 11.43 5.37
CA SER A 201 0.94 10.85 4.94
C SER A 201 0.13 11.86 4.11
N SER A 202 -0.86 11.37 3.36
CA SER A 202 -1.76 12.26 2.60
C SER A 202 -2.47 13.26 3.51
N TYR A 203 -2.85 12.87 4.73
CA TYR A 203 -3.41 13.81 5.69
C TYR A 203 -2.42 14.94 6.03
N ARG A 204 -1.16 14.58 6.29
CA ARG A 204 -0.10 15.57 6.61
C ARG A 204 0.28 16.45 5.44
N ALA A 205 0.16 15.95 4.22
CA ALA A 205 0.44 16.73 3.02
C ALA A 205 -0.73 17.66 2.67
N PHE A 206 -1.95 17.17 2.63
CA PHE A 206 -3.07 17.86 1.99
C PHE A 206 -4.06 18.52 2.97
N VAL A 207 -4.20 18.02 4.20
CA VAL A 207 -5.26 18.48 5.11
C VAL A 207 -4.70 19.19 6.35
N ALA A 208 -3.73 18.58 7.03
CA ALA A 208 -3.21 19.12 8.29
C ALA A 208 -2.68 20.58 8.20
N PRO A 209 -2.11 21.06 7.09
CA PRO A 209 -1.67 22.45 6.96
C PRO A 209 -2.80 23.47 6.73
N LEU A 210 -4.05 22.99 6.47
CA LEU A 210 -5.14 23.89 6.10
C LEU A 210 -5.74 24.57 7.33
N GLN A 211 -6.02 25.85 7.18
CA GLN A 211 -6.79 26.65 8.14
C GLN A 211 -8.05 27.14 7.42
N ARG A 212 -9.03 26.26 7.24
CA ARG A 212 -10.26 26.54 6.49
C ARG A 212 -11.49 26.28 7.35
N PRO A 213 -12.29 27.31 7.71
CA PRO A 213 -13.45 27.16 8.56
C PRO A 213 -14.59 26.35 7.93
N ASN A 214 -14.60 26.22 6.59
CA ASN A 214 -15.55 25.44 5.82
C ASN A 214 -15.18 23.97 5.67
N LEU A 215 -14.02 23.52 6.19
CA LEU A 215 -13.60 22.12 6.24
C LEU A 215 -13.73 21.56 7.66
N THR A 216 -14.64 20.61 7.84
CA THR A 216 -14.80 19.84 9.08
C THR A 216 -14.15 18.48 8.94
N VAL A 217 -13.28 18.09 9.89
CA VAL A 217 -12.66 16.76 9.93
C VAL A 217 -13.16 16.02 11.17
N LEU A 218 -13.87 14.90 10.96
CA LEU A 218 -14.45 14.08 12.01
C LEU A 218 -13.74 12.73 12.10
N THR A 219 -13.15 12.44 13.25
CA THR A 219 -12.51 11.14 13.54
C THR A 219 -13.37 10.27 14.44
N GLY A 220 -13.12 8.95 14.45
CA GLY A 220 -13.95 8.00 15.20
C GLY A 220 -15.35 7.84 14.61
N ARG A 221 -15.56 8.20 13.34
CA ARG A 221 -16.86 8.23 12.66
C ARG A 221 -16.92 7.15 11.58
N GLN A 222 -17.24 5.93 11.98
CA GLN A 222 -17.36 4.81 11.05
C GLN A 222 -18.72 4.86 10.36
N VAL A 223 -18.71 5.07 9.03
CA VAL A 223 -19.90 5.01 8.19
C VAL A 223 -20.37 3.56 8.08
N GLY A 224 -21.66 3.34 8.32
CA GLY A 224 -22.32 2.04 8.20
C GLY A 224 -22.99 1.87 6.84
N ARG A 225 -23.71 2.88 6.37
CA ARG A 225 -24.44 2.84 5.10
C ARG A 225 -24.74 4.23 4.54
N LEU A 226 -25.13 4.25 3.28
CA LEU A 226 -25.66 5.43 2.59
C LEU A 226 -27.15 5.62 2.89
N LEU A 227 -27.59 6.87 2.90
CA LEU A 227 -29.02 7.23 2.92
C LEU A 227 -29.45 7.54 1.49
N LEU A 228 -30.50 6.87 1.05
CA LEU A 228 -31.04 7.02 -0.31
C LEU A 228 -32.50 7.53 -0.27
N GLU A 229 -32.79 8.47 -1.17
CA GLU A 229 -34.13 8.89 -1.52
C GLU A 229 -34.34 8.58 -3.00
N GLY A 230 -35.11 7.50 -3.29
CA GLY A 230 -35.11 6.91 -4.62
C GLY A 230 -33.72 6.43 -5.03
N GLU A 231 -33.20 6.91 -6.16
CA GLU A 231 -31.84 6.59 -6.67
C GLU A 231 -30.77 7.59 -6.21
N ARG A 232 -31.15 8.65 -5.52
CA ARG A 232 -30.23 9.68 -5.06
C ARG A 232 -29.70 9.37 -3.66
N VAL A 233 -28.37 9.46 -3.49
CA VAL A 233 -27.75 9.44 -2.17
C VAL A 233 -27.83 10.83 -1.56
N THR A 234 -28.51 10.95 -0.40
CA THR A 234 -28.75 12.22 0.30
C THR A 234 -27.91 12.38 1.56
N GLY A 235 -27.19 11.33 1.99
CA GLY A 235 -26.37 11.39 3.19
C GLY A 235 -25.79 10.02 3.56
N ILE A 236 -25.34 9.95 4.80
CA ILE A 236 -24.76 8.74 5.40
C ILE A 236 -25.36 8.48 6.78
N GLU A 237 -25.35 7.21 7.18
CA GLU A 237 -25.63 6.80 8.55
C GLU A 237 -24.37 6.13 9.12
N LEU A 238 -23.90 6.64 10.24
CA LEU A 238 -22.79 6.06 10.98
C LEU A 238 -23.23 4.76 11.68
N ARG A 239 -22.29 3.88 12.01
CA ARG A 239 -22.60 2.69 12.83
C ARG A 239 -23.16 3.05 14.22
N SER A 240 -22.96 4.27 14.70
CA SER A 240 -23.58 4.79 15.91
C SER A 240 -25.08 5.16 15.78
N GLY A 241 -25.61 5.18 14.55
CA GLY A 241 -26.96 5.65 14.23
C GLY A 241 -27.05 7.16 13.93
N GLU A 242 -25.98 7.92 14.14
CA GLU A 242 -25.93 9.34 13.76
C GLU A 242 -26.03 9.50 12.24
N ARG A 243 -26.74 10.52 11.76
CA ARG A 243 -26.93 10.81 10.33
C ARG A 243 -26.35 12.16 9.95
N LEU A 244 -25.65 12.19 8.83
CA LEU A 244 -25.14 13.40 8.21
C LEU A 244 -25.70 13.50 6.78
N LEU A 245 -26.07 14.70 6.38
CA LEU A 245 -26.72 14.97 5.09
C LEU A 245 -25.79 15.73 4.14
N ALA A 246 -25.88 15.41 2.85
CA ALA A 246 -25.18 16.09 1.78
C ALA A 246 -26.15 16.82 0.86
N ARG A 247 -25.90 18.11 0.59
CA ARG A 247 -26.68 18.88 -0.37
C ARG A 247 -26.32 18.54 -1.81
N ARG A 248 -25.02 18.29 -2.06
CA ARG A 248 -24.49 18.01 -3.40
C ARG A 248 -24.15 16.54 -3.56
N GLU A 249 -23.11 16.03 -2.86
CA GLU A 249 -22.64 14.67 -3.06
C GLU A 249 -22.11 14.02 -1.77
N VAL A 250 -22.23 12.69 -1.74
CA VAL A 250 -21.47 11.78 -0.86
C VAL A 250 -20.39 11.11 -1.69
N ILE A 251 -19.13 11.29 -1.30
CA ILE A 251 -17.97 10.74 -2.02
C ILE A 251 -17.38 9.60 -1.20
N LEU A 252 -17.39 8.40 -1.75
CA LEU A 252 -16.76 7.24 -1.13
C LEU A 252 -15.25 7.18 -1.47
N SER A 253 -14.42 7.33 -0.46
CA SER A 253 -12.96 7.20 -0.53
C SER A 253 -12.40 6.31 0.59
N ALA A 254 -13.17 5.29 0.98
CA ALA A 254 -12.85 4.37 2.06
C ALA A 254 -11.90 3.22 1.64
N GLY A 255 -11.28 3.33 0.47
CA GLY A 255 -10.34 2.37 -0.11
C GLY A 255 -11.03 1.19 -0.78
N SER A 256 -10.21 0.31 -1.37
CA SER A 256 -10.66 -0.83 -2.19
C SER A 256 -11.52 -1.86 -1.43
N LEU A 257 -11.44 -1.90 -0.12
CA LEU A 257 -12.29 -2.80 0.70
C LEU A 257 -13.47 -2.05 1.33
N GLY A 258 -13.25 -0.84 1.85
CA GLY A 258 -14.27 -0.12 2.58
C GLY A 258 -15.34 0.53 1.71
N SER A 259 -14.98 1.04 0.52
CA SER A 259 -15.96 1.66 -0.39
C SER A 259 -16.97 0.63 -0.91
N PRO A 260 -16.56 -0.54 -1.45
CA PRO A 260 -17.50 -1.59 -1.81
C PRO A 260 -18.31 -2.11 -0.61
N GLN A 261 -17.70 -2.24 0.57
CA GLN A 261 -18.42 -2.65 1.78
C GLN A 261 -19.59 -1.72 2.11
N ILE A 262 -19.38 -0.41 2.02
CA ILE A 262 -20.42 0.58 2.29
C ILE A 262 -21.53 0.51 1.23
N LEU A 263 -21.16 0.34 -0.06
CA LEU A 263 -22.15 0.16 -1.13
C LEU A 263 -23.00 -1.08 -0.89
N LEU A 264 -22.36 -2.23 -0.67
CA LEU A 264 -23.04 -3.50 -0.42
C LEU A 264 -23.95 -3.42 0.82
N ALA A 265 -23.48 -2.85 1.93
CA ALA A 265 -24.27 -2.65 3.14
C ALA A 265 -25.45 -1.67 2.94
N SER A 266 -25.41 -0.84 1.89
CA SER A 266 -26.45 0.08 1.52
C SER A 266 -27.50 -0.50 0.56
N GLY A 267 -27.31 -1.76 0.13
CA GLY A 267 -28.17 -2.41 -0.86
C GLY A 267 -27.81 -2.05 -2.31
N ILE A 268 -26.58 -1.58 -2.56
CA ILE A 268 -26.06 -1.27 -3.90
C ILE A 268 -24.99 -2.32 -4.23
N GLY A 269 -25.28 -3.19 -5.19
CA GLY A 269 -24.37 -4.29 -5.56
C GLY A 269 -25.11 -5.41 -6.29
N PRO A 270 -24.48 -6.61 -6.45
CA PRO A 270 -25.09 -7.76 -7.10
C PRO A 270 -26.39 -8.18 -6.39
N GLY A 271 -27.52 -8.03 -7.07
CA GLY A 271 -28.84 -8.16 -6.47
C GLY A 271 -29.10 -9.51 -5.81
N GLU A 272 -28.68 -10.62 -6.43
CA GLU A 272 -28.82 -11.97 -5.88
C GLU A 272 -27.94 -12.21 -4.64
N GLU A 273 -26.72 -11.68 -4.63
CA GLU A 273 -25.82 -11.79 -3.47
C GLU A 273 -26.35 -10.95 -2.28
N LEU A 274 -26.88 -9.77 -2.55
CA LEU A 274 -27.51 -8.93 -1.54
C LEU A 274 -28.73 -9.62 -0.90
N LYS A 275 -29.62 -10.21 -1.72
CA LYS A 275 -30.77 -10.98 -1.25
C LYS A 275 -30.35 -12.16 -0.39
N ALA A 276 -29.33 -12.93 -0.85
CA ALA A 276 -28.80 -14.06 -0.11
C ALA A 276 -28.20 -13.64 1.25
N ALA A 277 -27.64 -12.43 1.35
CA ALA A 277 -27.15 -11.86 2.61
C ALA A 277 -28.26 -11.21 3.48
N GLY A 278 -29.53 -11.25 3.04
CA GLY A 278 -30.65 -10.63 3.74
C GLY A 278 -30.69 -9.10 3.64
N ILE A 279 -30.03 -8.52 2.62
CA ILE A 279 -29.97 -7.08 2.39
C ILE A 279 -30.96 -6.70 1.29
N ALA A 280 -31.82 -5.73 1.57
CA ALA A 280 -32.79 -5.23 0.57
C ALA A 280 -32.04 -4.55 -0.60
N VAL A 281 -32.29 -5.03 -1.81
CA VAL A 281 -31.70 -4.45 -3.03
C VAL A 281 -32.28 -3.07 -3.28
N LYS A 282 -31.46 -2.05 -3.32
CA LYS A 282 -31.79 -0.67 -3.67
C LYS A 282 -31.42 -0.35 -5.10
N HIS A 283 -30.26 -0.84 -5.53
CA HIS A 283 -29.78 -0.71 -6.89
C HIS A 283 -28.94 -1.94 -7.26
N ASP A 284 -29.36 -2.62 -8.30
CA ASP A 284 -28.61 -3.79 -8.81
C ASP A 284 -27.41 -3.31 -9.63
N LEU A 285 -26.21 -3.44 -9.06
CA LEU A 285 -24.96 -3.03 -9.67
C LEU A 285 -23.95 -4.19 -9.59
N PRO A 286 -23.94 -5.10 -10.58
CA PRO A 286 -23.21 -6.37 -10.54
C PRO A 286 -21.69 -6.24 -10.35
N GLY A 287 -21.08 -5.09 -10.74
CA GLY A 287 -19.64 -4.86 -10.63
C GLY A 287 -19.13 -4.56 -9.23
N VAL A 288 -20.00 -4.22 -8.27
CA VAL A 288 -19.55 -3.88 -6.92
C VAL A 288 -18.99 -5.11 -6.22
N GLY A 289 -17.76 -4.99 -5.75
CA GLY A 289 -17.02 -6.07 -5.10
C GLY A 289 -16.32 -7.03 -6.05
N LYS A 290 -16.39 -6.81 -7.36
CA LYS A 290 -15.75 -7.67 -8.37
C LYS A 290 -14.37 -7.15 -8.76
N ASN A 291 -13.63 -7.95 -9.53
CA ASN A 291 -12.29 -7.66 -10.07
C ASN A 291 -11.19 -7.39 -9.02
N LEU A 292 -11.34 -7.90 -7.80
CA LEU A 292 -10.32 -7.72 -6.76
C LEU A 292 -8.99 -8.33 -7.21
N GLN A 293 -7.95 -7.53 -7.20
CA GLN A 293 -6.58 -7.92 -7.52
C GLN A 293 -5.63 -7.43 -6.43
N ASP A 294 -4.54 -8.16 -6.20
CA ASP A 294 -3.43 -7.72 -5.37
C ASP A 294 -2.15 -8.43 -5.81
N HIS A 295 -1.00 -7.85 -5.53
CA HIS A 295 0.27 -8.49 -5.81
C HIS A 295 0.56 -9.60 -4.80
N LEU A 296 0.74 -10.83 -5.30
CA LEU A 296 1.22 -11.95 -4.50
C LEU A 296 2.74 -11.92 -4.45
N ASP A 297 3.31 -12.12 -3.27
CA ASP A 297 4.70 -11.93 -2.93
C ASP A 297 5.37 -13.23 -2.47
N GLY A 298 6.51 -13.55 -3.07
CA GLY A 298 7.46 -14.58 -2.65
C GLY A 298 8.66 -13.96 -1.91
N LEU A 299 9.29 -14.72 -1.04
CA LEU A 299 10.35 -14.23 -0.15
C LEU A 299 11.59 -15.09 -0.21
N VAL A 300 12.75 -14.45 -0.47
CA VAL A 300 14.08 -15.05 -0.24
C VAL A 300 14.71 -14.36 0.95
N THR A 301 15.03 -15.13 2.00
CA THR A 301 15.67 -14.62 3.23
C THR A 301 17.00 -15.31 3.47
N VAL A 302 18.02 -14.50 3.73
CA VAL A 302 19.38 -14.97 4.00
C VAL A 302 19.84 -14.50 5.37
N ARG A 303 20.38 -15.39 6.18
CA ARG A 303 21.11 -15.03 7.40
C ARG A 303 22.41 -14.33 7.06
N SER A 304 22.86 -13.47 7.97
CA SER A 304 24.15 -12.78 7.83
C SER A 304 24.90 -12.81 9.14
N PRO A 305 26.20 -13.08 9.14
CA PRO A 305 27.05 -12.88 10.30
C PRO A 305 27.32 -11.40 10.59
N SER A 306 27.05 -10.51 9.62
CA SER A 306 27.33 -9.09 9.69
C SER A 306 26.26 -8.31 10.44
N PRO A 307 26.63 -7.39 11.35
CA PRO A 307 25.69 -6.53 12.07
C PRO A 307 25.21 -5.33 11.23
N LEU A 308 25.50 -5.26 9.94
CA LEU A 308 25.08 -4.15 9.07
C LEU A 308 23.57 -4.12 8.87
N SER A 309 22.88 -5.25 8.97
CA SER A 309 21.44 -5.32 8.80
C SER A 309 20.69 -4.79 10.02
N LEU A 310 19.41 -4.49 9.81
CA LEU A 310 18.46 -4.13 10.87
C LEU A 310 18.09 -5.39 11.67
N GLY A 311 18.97 -5.85 12.55
CA GLY A 311 18.82 -7.08 13.32
C GLY A 311 19.14 -6.89 14.80
N PHE A 312 18.78 -7.88 15.62
CA PHE A 312 18.95 -7.85 17.06
C PHE A 312 20.07 -8.81 17.47
N SER A 313 21.14 -8.26 18.08
CA SER A 313 22.25 -9.01 18.67
C SER A 313 22.85 -8.20 19.82
N LEU A 314 23.71 -8.82 20.62
CA LEU A 314 24.47 -8.08 21.65
C LEU A 314 25.28 -6.95 21.02
N GLY A 315 25.89 -7.19 19.85
CA GLY A 315 26.67 -6.18 19.12
C GLY A 315 25.84 -5.01 18.56
N SER A 316 24.57 -5.18 18.29
CA SER A 316 23.69 -4.11 17.82
C SER A 316 23.02 -3.29 18.94
N LEU A 317 23.09 -3.75 20.19
CA LEU A 317 22.47 -3.03 21.32
C LEU A 317 22.92 -1.57 21.47
N PRO A 318 24.22 -1.21 21.38
CA PRO A 318 24.63 0.19 21.45
C PRO A 318 23.99 1.04 20.35
N GLN A 319 23.92 0.50 19.14
CA GLN A 319 23.33 1.19 17.98
C GLN A 319 21.82 1.39 18.17
N ILE A 320 21.12 0.39 18.70
CA ILE A 320 19.69 0.46 19.01
C ILE A 320 19.42 1.52 20.06
N LEU A 321 20.19 1.50 21.17
CA LEU A 321 20.04 2.45 22.26
C LEU A 321 20.37 3.89 21.84
N LEU A 322 21.33 4.09 20.95
CA LEU A 322 21.69 5.40 20.41
C LEU A 322 20.75 5.89 19.29
N SER A 323 19.94 5.00 18.71
CA SER A 323 19.06 5.35 17.59
C SER A 323 18.10 6.51 17.88
N PRO A 324 17.43 6.61 19.03
CA PRO A 324 16.57 7.75 19.34
C PRO A 324 17.34 9.08 19.34
N PHE A 325 18.53 9.10 19.89
CA PHE A 325 19.37 10.31 19.95
C PHE A 325 19.86 10.70 18.55
N LYS A 326 20.35 9.75 17.74
CA LYS A 326 20.73 9.99 16.34
C LYS A 326 19.56 10.53 15.53
N TYR A 327 18.37 9.95 15.73
CA TYR A 327 17.16 10.39 15.04
C TYR A 327 16.75 11.82 15.46
N LEU A 328 16.71 12.12 16.76
CA LEU A 328 16.28 13.43 17.25
C LEU A 328 17.24 14.53 16.88
N LEU A 329 18.56 14.29 17.03
CA LEU A 329 19.59 15.31 16.85
C LEU A 329 20.04 15.46 15.39
N ALA A 330 20.21 14.36 14.68
CA ALA A 330 20.81 14.35 13.35
C ALA A 330 19.86 13.90 12.23
N LYS A 331 18.64 13.44 12.55
CA LYS A 331 17.71 12.86 11.57
C LYS A 331 18.36 11.71 10.78
N LYS A 332 19.08 10.83 11.47
CA LYS A 332 19.82 9.69 10.91
C LYS A 332 19.58 8.40 11.71
N GLY A 333 20.02 7.28 11.15
CA GLY A 333 20.03 5.96 11.79
C GLY A 333 18.74 5.18 11.58
N TRP A 334 18.62 4.07 12.29
CA TRP A 334 17.57 3.05 12.10
C TRP A 334 16.14 3.57 12.12
N LEU A 335 15.87 4.65 12.84
CA LEU A 335 14.51 5.20 12.92
C LEU A 335 14.06 5.94 11.65
N THR A 336 14.99 6.26 10.73
CA THR A 336 14.65 6.87 9.44
C THR A 336 14.29 5.88 8.36
N THR A 337 14.54 4.58 8.57
CA THR A 337 14.28 3.55 7.56
C THR A 337 12.79 3.33 7.34
N ASN A 338 12.42 3.12 6.09
CA ASN A 338 11.10 2.61 5.70
C ASN A 338 11.09 1.07 5.52
N TYR A 339 12.17 0.39 5.86
CA TYR A 339 12.50 -1.02 5.69
C TYR A 339 12.72 -1.43 4.23
N VAL A 340 11.96 -0.94 3.29
CA VAL A 340 12.06 -1.26 1.85
C VAL A 340 12.70 -0.07 1.17
N GLU A 341 14.02 0.02 1.26
CA GLU A 341 14.77 1.19 0.79
C GLU A 341 15.20 1.06 -0.67
N ALA A 342 15.48 -0.16 -1.10
CA ALA A 342 15.91 -0.50 -2.46
C ALA A 342 15.02 -1.58 -3.07
N GLY A 343 15.05 -1.66 -4.37
CA GLY A 343 14.35 -2.68 -5.13
C GLY A 343 14.43 -2.38 -6.61
N GLY A 344 13.39 -2.74 -7.34
CA GLY A 344 13.35 -2.49 -8.78
C GLY A 344 12.32 -3.32 -9.51
N PHE A 345 12.36 -3.21 -10.82
CA PHE A 345 11.46 -3.88 -11.74
C PHE A 345 12.28 -4.63 -12.78
N ALA A 346 11.92 -5.88 -13.03
CA ALA A 346 12.63 -6.73 -13.96
C ALA A 346 11.67 -7.60 -14.79
N ARG A 347 12.17 -8.04 -15.93
CA ARG A 347 11.51 -9.04 -16.76
C ARG A 347 12.00 -10.43 -16.40
N THR A 348 11.07 -11.34 -16.18
CA THR A 348 11.37 -12.78 -16.16
C THR A 348 11.46 -13.31 -17.61
N PRO A 349 11.94 -14.55 -17.80
CA PRO A 349 11.87 -15.18 -19.13
C PRO A 349 10.45 -15.36 -19.70
N LEU A 350 9.42 -15.13 -18.87
CA LEU A 350 8.01 -15.25 -19.24
C LEU A 350 7.38 -13.89 -19.63
N ALA A 351 8.11 -12.80 -19.43
CA ALA A 351 7.62 -11.47 -19.72
C ALA A 351 7.53 -11.20 -21.24
N ASP A 352 6.41 -10.63 -21.68
CA ASP A 352 6.25 -10.25 -23.09
C ASP A 352 7.13 -9.04 -23.46
N SER A 353 6.89 -7.89 -22.86
CA SER A 353 7.58 -6.63 -23.21
C SER A 353 7.91 -5.74 -22.02
N LEU A 354 7.18 -5.89 -20.92
CA LEU A 354 7.31 -5.05 -19.72
C LEU A 354 7.76 -5.89 -18.53
N ALA A 355 8.36 -5.23 -17.55
CA ALA A 355 8.65 -5.87 -16.27
C ALA A 355 7.39 -6.53 -15.70
N ASP A 356 7.52 -7.79 -15.31
CA ASP A 356 6.45 -8.63 -14.76
C ASP A 356 6.67 -8.96 -13.28
N VAL A 357 7.85 -8.60 -12.73
CA VAL A 357 8.13 -8.70 -11.30
C VAL A 357 8.71 -7.41 -10.73
N GLN A 358 8.37 -7.17 -9.45
CA GLN A 358 8.97 -6.11 -8.65
C GLN A 358 9.73 -6.70 -7.48
N PHE A 359 10.90 -6.15 -7.17
CA PHE A 359 11.70 -6.47 -6.00
C PHE A 359 11.54 -5.43 -4.90
N HIS A 360 11.48 -5.92 -3.66
CA HIS A 360 11.56 -5.10 -2.46
C HIS A 360 12.69 -5.66 -1.58
N PHE A 361 13.83 -5.00 -1.58
CA PHE A 361 14.96 -5.39 -0.74
C PHE A 361 14.76 -4.84 0.67
N VAL A 362 14.87 -5.72 1.66
CA VAL A 362 14.76 -5.41 3.08
C VAL A 362 16.08 -5.71 3.77
N PRO A 363 16.83 -4.71 4.25
CA PRO A 363 18.08 -4.90 4.98
C PRO A 363 17.84 -5.37 6.42
N GLY A 364 16.97 -6.36 6.61
CA GLY A 364 16.53 -6.84 7.90
C GLY A 364 16.21 -8.34 7.92
N TYR A 365 16.41 -8.95 9.08
CA TYR A 365 16.19 -10.38 9.25
C TYR A 365 14.79 -10.68 9.78
N ARG A 366 14.08 -11.56 9.07
CA ARG A 366 12.82 -12.16 9.49
C ARG A 366 12.74 -13.58 8.96
N SER A 367 12.87 -14.58 9.83
CA SER A 367 12.79 -15.99 9.43
C SER A 367 11.36 -16.47 9.20
N HIS A 368 10.38 -15.86 9.88
CA HIS A 368 8.98 -16.22 9.81
C HIS A 368 8.06 -15.01 9.72
N ARG A 369 7.00 -15.13 8.93
CA ARG A 369 5.94 -14.13 8.89
C ARG A 369 5.24 -14.00 10.23
N GLY A 370 5.14 -12.78 10.71
CA GLY A 370 4.40 -12.47 11.93
C GLY A 370 5.22 -12.24 13.18
N ARG A 371 6.50 -12.58 13.19
CA ARG A 371 7.40 -12.13 14.26
C ARG A 371 7.87 -10.70 13.97
N LEU A 372 7.67 -9.79 14.91
CA LEU A 372 8.11 -8.40 14.78
C LEU A 372 9.62 -8.26 14.99
N PHE A 373 10.16 -9.08 15.89
CA PHE A 373 11.56 -9.06 16.28
C PHE A 373 12.10 -10.48 16.33
N GLU A 374 13.23 -10.68 15.74
CA GLU A 374 13.98 -11.94 15.73
C GLU A 374 15.44 -11.68 16.08
N TRP A 375 16.03 -12.60 16.86
CA TRP A 375 17.44 -12.51 17.21
C TRP A 375 18.31 -12.94 16.04
N GLY A 376 19.27 -12.11 15.69
CA GLY A 376 20.20 -12.32 14.59
C GLY A 376 20.16 -11.21 13.54
N HIS A 377 20.94 -11.41 12.50
CA HIS A 377 21.10 -10.51 11.37
C HIS A 377 20.81 -11.24 10.06
N GLY A 378 20.43 -10.49 9.04
CA GLY A 378 20.13 -11.01 7.72
C GLY A 378 19.49 -9.96 6.85
N TYR A 379 19.14 -10.36 5.66
CA TYR A 379 18.45 -9.53 4.66
C TYR A 379 17.49 -10.38 3.83
N ALA A 380 16.59 -9.71 3.16
CA ALA A 380 15.56 -10.39 2.38
C ALA A 380 15.25 -9.64 1.08
N VAL A 381 14.86 -10.41 0.06
CA VAL A 381 14.23 -9.89 -1.15
C VAL A 381 12.82 -10.44 -1.20
N HIS A 382 11.86 -9.55 -1.21
CA HIS A 382 10.49 -9.83 -1.59
C HIS A 382 10.35 -9.65 -3.09
N THR A 383 9.67 -10.58 -3.73
CA THR A 383 9.40 -10.53 -5.17
C THR A 383 7.91 -10.68 -5.39
N CYS A 384 7.28 -9.72 -6.03
CA CYS A 384 5.86 -9.82 -6.34
C CYS A 384 5.59 -9.79 -7.85
N VAL A 385 4.51 -10.50 -8.24
CA VAL A 385 3.99 -10.49 -9.61
C VAL A 385 3.32 -9.15 -9.89
N LEU A 386 3.67 -8.53 -11.00
CA LEU A 386 2.97 -7.37 -11.55
C LEU A 386 1.87 -7.84 -12.52
N ARG A 387 0.77 -7.11 -12.57
CA ARG A 387 -0.38 -7.39 -13.45
C ARG A 387 -0.88 -8.85 -13.33
N PRO A 388 -1.25 -9.31 -12.11
CA PRO A 388 -1.72 -10.66 -11.90
C PRO A 388 -2.96 -10.94 -12.77
N LYS A 389 -3.03 -12.16 -13.32
CA LYS A 389 -4.18 -12.63 -14.10
C LYS A 389 -5.25 -13.28 -13.22
N SER A 390 -4.90 -13.62 -11.98
CA SER A 390 -5.85 -14.10 -10.98
C SER A 390 -6.71 -12.94 -10.50
N ILE A 391 -8.02 -13.15 -10.53
CA ILE A 391 -9.02 -12.15 -10.13
C ILE A 391 -9.86 -12.75 -9.02
N GLY A 392 -10.07 -11.96 -7.98
CA GLY A 392 -10.90 -12.27 -6.82
C GLY A 392 -12.11 -11.36 -6.71
N GLU A 393 -12.70 -11.36 -5.53
CA GLU A 393 -13.91 -10.58 -5.25
C GLU A 393 -14.09 -10.29 -3.76
N LEU A 394 -14.95 -9.33 -3.48
CA LEU A 394 -15.53 -9.06 -2.17
C LEU A 394 -16.99 -9.53 -2.20
N ARG A 395 -17.38 -10.35 -1.24
CA ARG A 395 -18.78 -10.74 -1.05
C ARG A 395 -19.31 -10.16 0.24
N VAL A 396 -20.57 -9.74 0.24
CA VAL A 396 -21.23 -9.29 1.46
C VAL A 396 -21.73 -10.48 2.26
N LYS A 397 -21.57 -10.39 3.58
CA LYS A 397 -22.13 -11.34 4.56
C LYS A 397 -23.38 -10.75 5.24
N THR A 398 -24.16 -11.60 5.86
CA THR A 398 -25.24 -11.16 6.74
C THR A 398 -24.72 -10.15 7.76
N GLY A 399 -25.41 -9.02 7.92
CA GLY A 399 -24.95 -7.94 8.80
C GLY A 399 -24.06 -6.89 8.12
N GLY A 400 -23.75 -7.03 6.82
CA GLY A 400 -23.01 -6.03 6.04
C GLY A 400 -21.50 -6.08 6.18
N ASP A 401 -20.95 -7.12 6.83
CA ASP A 401 -19.51 -7.40 6.78
C ASP A 401 -19.14 -8.03 5.43
N ILE A 402 -17.84 -8.01 5.10
CA ILE A 402 -17.35 -8.54 3.83
C ILE A 402 -16.49 -9.80 4.02
N GLU A 403 -16.55 -10.67 3.02
CA GLU A 403 -15.58 -11.71 2.76
C GLU A 403 -14.64 -11.23 1.66
N ILE A 404 -13.34 -11.40 1.86
CA ILE A 404 -12.29 -10.97 0.94
C ILE A 404 -11.68 -12.23 0.33
N ASP A 405 -11.92 -12.48 -0.93
CA ASP A 405 -11.32 -13.59 -1.65
C ASP A 405 -10.45 -13.04 -2.78
N TYR A 406 -9.13 -13.12 -2.62
CA TYR A 406 -8.18 -12.72 -3.66
C TYR A 406 -8.07 -13.74 -4.79
N ASN A 407 -8.48 -14.99 -4.55
CA ASN A 407 -8.37 -16.09 -5.50
C ASN A 407 -6.96 -16.25 -6.09
N PHE A 408 -5.92 -15.99 -5.28
CA PHE A 408 -4.52 -16.05 -5.69
C PHE A 408 -4.17 -17.37 -6.34
N LEU A 409 -3.32 -17.30 -7.38
CA LEU A 409 -2.87 -18.43 -8.20
C LEU A 409 -4.03 -19.16 -8.92
N ALA A 410 -5.17 -18.51 -9.12
CA ALA A 410 -6.25 -19.03 -9.96
C ALA A 410 -5.80 -19.22 -11.42
N ASN A 411 -4.98 -18.29 -11.88
CA ASN A 411 -4.22 -18.43 -13.11
C ASN A 411 -2.82 -18.98 -12.80
N GLU A 412 -2.45 -20.08 -13.46
CA GLU A 412 -1.16 -20.76 -13.22
C GLU A 412 0.05 -19.93 -13.64
N GLU A 413 -0.14 -18.99 -14.57
CA GLU A 413 0.93 -18.11 -15.02
C GLU A 413 1.47 -17.22 -13.91
N ASP A 414 0.59 -16.73 -13.01
CA ASP A 414 1.01 -15.93 -11.84
C ASP A 414 2.01 -16.72 -10.97
N GLY A 415 1.77 -18.03 -10.80
CA GLY A 415 2.66 -18.92 -10.07
C GLY A 415 4.00 -19.11 -10.76
N ARG A 416 3.99 -19.29 -12.08
CA ARG A 416 5.23 -19.45 -12.88
C ARG A 416 6.07 -18.18 -12.87
N VAL A 417 5.45 -17.01 -13.06
CA VAL A 417 6.14 -15.71 -12.99
C VAL A 417 6.75 -15.49 -11.61
N LEU A 418 6.01 -15.84 -10.55
CA LEU A 418 6.52 -15.68 -9.18
C LEU A 418 7.70 -16.63 -8.89
N VAL A 419 7.68 -17.86 -9.40
CA VAL A 419 8.81 -18.81 -9.32
C VAL A 419 10.04 -18.23 -10.00
N GLU A 420 9.91 -17.71 -11.23
CA GLU A 420 11.04 -17.08 -11.94
C GLU A 420 11.57 -15.84 -11.19
N GLY A 421 10.67 -15.03 -10.61
CA GLY A 421 11.04 -13.90 -9.78
C GLY A 421 11.87 -14.31 -8.54
N VAL A 422 11.49 -15.40 -7.86
CA VAL A 422 12.25 -15.96 -6.73
C VAL A 422 13.63 -16.48 -7.19
N LYS A 423 13.69 -17.16 -8.33
CA LYS A 423 15.00 -17.59 -8.90
C LYS A 423 15.89 -16.40 -9.21
N LEU A 424 15.33 -15.32 -9.77
CA LEU A 424 16.10 -14.11 -10.06
C LEU A 424 16.58 -13.44 -8.76
N ALA A 425 15.74 -13.35 -7.74
CA ALA A 425 16.13 -12.85 -6.41
C ALA A 425 17.28 -13.66 -5.81
N ARG A 426 17.23 -15.01 -5.90
CA ARG A 426 18.35 -15.88 -5.47
C ARG A 426 19.63 -15.59 -6.24
N LYS A 427 19.56 -15.42 -7.57
CA LYS A 427 20.73 -15.08 -8.41
C LYS A 427 21.36 -13.76 -7.99
N ILE A 428 20.55 -12.73 -7.65
CA ILE A 428 21.04 -11.45 -7.15
C ILE A 428 21.77 -11.66 -5.81
N LEU A 429 21.15 -12.37 -4.87
CA LEU A 429 21.73 -12.58 -3.55
C LEU A 429 22.94 -13.55 -3.55
N ALA A 430 23.17 -14.29 -4.64
CA ALA A 430 24.32 -15.15 -4.83
C ALA A 430 25.55 -14.42 -5.38
N GLN A 431 25.45 -13.14 -5.76
CA GLN A 431 26.55 -12.40 -6.35
C GLN A 431 27.67 -12.09 -5.34
N PRO A 432 28.91 -11.88 -5.82
CA PRO A 432 30.10 -11.67 -4.97
C PRO A 432 29.98 -10.52 -3.98
N GLU A 433 29.17 -9.51 -4.25
CA GLU A 433 28.93 -8.38 -3.36
C GLU A 433 28.45 -8.80 -1.98
N PHE A 434 27.82 -9.96 -1.88
CA PHE A 434 27.33 -10.51 -0.62
C PHE A 434 28.27 -11.54 0.03
N ASP A 435 29.37 -11.98 -0.61
CA ASP A 435 30.19 -13.11 -0.14
C ASP A 435 30.67 -12.95 1.32
N ASN A 436 31.10 -11.75 1.70
CA ASN A 436 31.64 -11.49 3.05
C ASN A 436 30.52 -11.43 4.13
N ILE A 437 29.25 -11.40 3.74
CA ILE A 437 28.12 -11.23 4.65
C ILE A 437 27.00 -12.26 4.41
N ARG A 438 27.15 -13.13 3.42
CA ARG A 438 26.17 -14.17 3.08
C ARG A 438 26.32 -15.36 4.02
N GLY A 439 25.27 -15.64 4.80
CA GLY A 439 25.12 -16.87 5.54
C GLY A 439 24.15 -17.84 4.87
N ALA A 440 23.49 -18.68 5.67
CA ALA A 440 22.55 -19.66 5.15
C ALA A 440 21.27 -19.00 4.60
N GLU A 441 20.80 -19.47 3.45
CA GLU A 441 19.45 -19.18 2.99
C GLU A 441 18.44 -19.89 3.90
N MET A 442 17.50 -19.11 4.46
CA MET A 442 16.48 -19.59 5.40
C MET A 442 15.15 -19.87 4.71
N LEU A 443 14.80 -19.05 3.73
CA LEU A 443 13.59 -19.17 2.93
C LEU A 443 13.92 -18.84 1.47
N PRO A 444 13.49 -19.68 0.54
CA PRO A 444 12.86 -21.00 0.64
C PRO A 444 13.71 -22.06 1.32
N GLY A 445 15.03 -21.88 1.38
CA GLY A 445 16.00 -22.81 1.92
C GLY A 445 16.69 -23.66 0.82
N PRO A 446 17.92 -24.16 1.09
CA PRO A 446 18.74 -24.79 0.07
C PRO A 446 18.17 -26.12 -0.48
N GLN A 447 17.22 -26.72 0.21
CA GLN A 447 16.53 -27.96 -0.22
C GLN A 447 15.45 -27.72 -1.29
N VAL A 448 15.01 -26.48 -1.50
CA VAL A 448 13.95 -26.10 -2.45
C VAL A 448 14.59 -25.61 -3.74
N GLN A 449 14.70 -26.49 -4.76
CA GLN A 449 15.47 -26.21 -5.96
C GLN A 449 14.65 -26.27 -7.25
N THR A 450 13.66 -27.20 -7.36
CA THR A 450 12.86 -27.33 -8.57
C THR A 450 11.71 -26.32 -8.59
N ASP A 451 11.13 -26.12 -9.76
CA ASP A 451 9.99 -25.21 -9.94
C ASP A 451 8.78 -25.65 -9.14
N GLU A 452 8.53 -26.96 -9.08
CA GLU A 452 7.45 -27.58 -8.29
C GLU A 452 7.67 -27.33 -6.80
N GLN A 453 8.92 -27.51 -6.32
CA GLN A 453 9.26 -27.27 -4.92
C GLN A 453 9.13 -25.78 -4.57
N LEU A 454 9.55 -24.88 -5.46
CA LEU A 454 9.39 -23.43 -5.31
C LEU A 454 7.91 -23.05 -5.27
N LEU A 455 7.10 -23.59 -6.18
CA LEU A 455 5.66 -23.32 -6.22
C LEU A 455 4.97 -23.81 -4.94
N GLU A 456 5.34 -25.01 -4.44
CA GLU A 456 4.77 -25.52 -3.18
C GLU A 456 5.21 -24.66 -1.99
N HIS A 457 6.48 -24.23 -1.95
CA HIS A 457 6.96 -23.28 -0.96
C HIS A 457 6.16 -21.96 -1.01
N LEU A 458 5.87 -21.46 -2.22
CA LEU A 458 5.06 -20.25 -2.40
C LEU A 458 3.61 -20.45 -1.92
N ARG A 459 3.01 -21.63 -2.14
CA ARG A 459 1.69 -21.95 -1.59
C ARG A 459 1.66 -21.86 -0.07
N GLU A 460 2.75 -22.27 0.58
CA GLU A 460 2.87 -22.25 2.05
C GLU A 460 3.24 -20.86 2.59
N TYR A 461 4.11 -20.11 1.89
CA TYR A 461 4.72 -18.90 2.46
C TYR A 461 4.35 -17.60 1.75
N ALA A 462 3.81 -17.62 0.52
CA ALA A 462 3.43 -16.41 -0.20
C ALA A 462 2.38 -15.57 0.54
N ALA A 463 2.40 -14.26 0.41
CA ALA A 463 1.41 -13.33 1.00
C ALA A 463 1.16 -12.14 0.07
N THR A 464 0.14 -11.36 0.40
CA THR A 464 -0.10 -10.06 -0.23
C THR A 464 0.95 -9.03 0.16
N VAL A 465 1.29 -8.11 -0.72
CA VAL A 465 2.07 -6.91 -0.42
C VAL A 465 1.19 -5.71 -0.06
N PHE A 466 -0.11 -5.94 0.15
CA PHE A 466 -1.06 -4.97 0.67
C PHE A 466 -1.47 -3.87 -0.32
N HIS A 467 -1.56 -4.20 -1.62
CA HIS A 467 -1.93 -3.28 -2.71
C HIS A 467 -3.27 -3.60 -3.38
N PRO A 468 -4.35 -4.03 -2.65
CA PRO A 468 -5.60 -4.45 -3.28
C PRO A 468 -6.23 -3.31 -4.06
N VAL A 469 -6.70 -3.66 -5.27
CA VAL A 469 -7.43 -2.82 -6.23
C VAL A 469 -8.54 -3.66 -6.89
N GLY A 470 -9.39 -3.03 -7.70
CA GLY A 470 -10.42 -3.72 -8.48
C GLY A 470 -11.74 -2.97 -8.57
#